data_6f4e0eed46ca2f3fbe7faddff43ad91c
#
_entry.id   6f4e0eed46ca2f3fbe7faddff43ad91c
#
_cell.length_a   1.000
_cell.length_b   1.000
_cell.length_c   1.000
_cell.angle_alpha   90.00
_cell.angle_beta   90.00
_cell.angle_gamma   90.00
#
_symmetry.space_group_name_H-M   'P 1'
#
loop_
_entity.id
_entity.type
_entity.pdbx_description
1 polymer ?
#
loop_
_entity_poly.entity_id
_entity_poly.type
_entity_poly.pdbx_seq_one_letter_code
_entity_poly.pdbx_strand_id
1 'polypeptide(L)'
;MPPDLIEITQLGFAWPGQPELLDIPSFTLPHGASLFLKGPSGSGKTTLLGLLGGVQQPGRGSVKLLGTDLGQLSSSARDRFRVDHTGYIFQQFNLLPFLPVLENVLLPCRFSVPRAARARKRHGSIEQAATRLLAQLGIRSELLERRADSLSIGQQQRVAVARALANDPAL
;
A
#
# COMPACT_ATOMS: atom_id res chain seq x y z
N MET A 1 -7.13 -9.49 -22.88
CA MET A 1 -6.66 -9.95 -21.55
C MET A 1 -6.68 -8.77 -20.62
N PRO A 2 -7.02 -8.92 -19.34
CA PRO A 2 -6.84 -7.82 -18.40
C PRO A 2 -5.35 -7.42 -18.39
N PRO A 3 -5.05 -6.13 -18.16
CA PRO A 3 -3.66 -5.67 -18.07
C PRO A 3 -2.95 -6.37 -16.89
N ASP A 4 -1.63 -6.53 -16.98
CA ASP A 4 -0.84 -7.01 -15.84
C ASP A 4 -1.02 -6.08 -14.63
N LEU A 5 -0.82 -6.62 -13.42
CA LEU A 5 -0.88 -5.81 -12.20
C LEU A 5 0.18 -4.72 -12.22
N ILE A 6 1.42 -5.09 -12.60
CA ILE A 6 2.55 -4.18 -12.74
C ILE A 6 3.22 -4.40 -14.10
N GLU A 7 3.52 -3.30 -14.79
CA GLU A 7 4.38 -3.27 -15.97
C GLU A 7 5.46 -2.21 -15.79
N ILE A 8 6.72 -2.59 -15.97
CA ILE A 8 7.88 -1.69 -15.97
C ILE A 8 8.50 -1.72 -17.35
N THR A 9 8.81 -0.55 -17.90
CA THR A 9 9.52 -0.41 -19.17
C THR A 9 10.63 0.61 -19.04
N GLN A 10 11.87 0.18 -19.25
CA GLN A 10 13.10 1.00 -19.25
C GLN A 10 13.22 1.93 -18.05
N LEU A 11 12.82 1.43 -16.88
CA LEU A 11 12.85 2.19 -15.63
C LEU A 11 14.28 2.51 -15.23
N GLY A 12 14.58 3.81 -15.10
CA GLY A 12 15.79 4.31 -14.46
C GLY A 12 15.44 5.26 -13.33
N PHE A 13 16.19 5.15 -12.23
CA PHE A 13 16.02 6.03 -11.09
C PHE A 13 17.36 6.35 -10.42
N ALA A 14 17.57 7.62 -10.13
CA ALA A 14 18.66 8.13 -9.30
C ALA A 14 18.11 9.13 -8.27
N TRP A 15 18.68 9.17 -7.09
CA TRP A 15 18.45 10.28 -6.16
C TRP A 15 19.16 11.54 -6.64
N PRO A 16 18.69 12.74 -6.35
CA PRO A 16 19.35 13.98 -6.74
C PRO A 16 20.84 13.98 -6.35
N GLY A 17 21.70 14.19 -7.35
CA GLY A 17 23.16 14.22 -7.16
C GLY A 17 23.81 12.85 -6.90
N GLN A 18 23.10 11.73 -7.04
CA GLN A 18 23.64 10.39 -6.83
C GLN A 18 23.71 9.61 -8.15
N PRO A 19 24.56 8.58 -8.24
CA PRO A 19 24.56 7.66 -9.36
C PRO A 19 23.21 6.96 -9.54
N GLU A 20 22.98 6.41 -10.72
CA GLU A 20 21.77 5.62 -11.00
C GLU A 20 21.67 4.42 -10.04
N LEU A 21 20.58 4.33 -9.30
CA LEU A 21 20.32 3.30 -8.29
C LEU A 21 19.55 2.12 -8.88
N LEU A 22 18.65 2.38 -9.80
CA LEU A 22 17.83 1.35 -10.45
C LEU A 22 17.91 1.51 -11.96
N ASP A 23 18.14 0.39 -12.64
CA ASP A 23 18.06 0.23 -14.07
C ASP A 23 17.35 -1.09 -14.37
N ILE A 24 16.07 -1.02 -14.76
CA ILE A 24 15.21 -2.20 -15.02
C ILE A 24 14.68 -2.09 -16.44
N PRO A 25 15.23 -2.84 -17.39
CA PRO A 25 14.82 -2.79 -18.80
C PRO A 25 13.33 -3.13 -18.99
N SER A 26 12.88 -4.22 -18.37
CA SER A 26 11.48 -4.63 -18.42
C SER A 26 11.15 -5.56 -17.25
N PHE A 27 9.93 -5.45 -16.73
CA PHE A 27 9.39 -6.38 -15.74
C PHE A 27 7.87 -6.35 -15.79
N THR A 28 7.25 -7.52 -15.65
CA THR A 28 5.78 -7.64 -15.52
C THR A 28 5.42 -8.51 -14.33
N LEU A 29 4.34 -8.15 -13.65
CA LEU A 29 3.73 -8.95 -12.58
C LEU A 29 2.26 -9.14 -12.90
N PRO A 30 1.80 -10.36 -13.21
CA PRO A 30 0.40 -10.62 -13.48
C PRO A 30 -0.44 -10.52 -12.19
N HIS A 31 -1.75 -10.34 -12.35
CA HIS A 31 -2.68 -10.36 -11.23
C HIS A 31 -2.59 -11.66 -10.43
N GLY A 32 -2.64 -11.54 -9.11
CA GLY A 32 -2.59 -12.68 -8.18
C GLY A 32 -1.20 -13.27 -7.97
N ALA A 33 -0.18 -12.79 -8.67
CA ALA A 33 1.19 -13.20 -8.44
C ALA A 33 1.79 -12.51 -7.21
N SER A 34 2.81 -13.14 -6.62
CA SER A 34 3.59 -12.58 -5.52
C SER A 34 5.03 -12.37 -5.97
N LEU A 35 5.61 -11.24 -5.58
CA LEU A 35 7.00 -10.91 -5.86
C LEU A 35 7.79 -10.79 -4.55
N PHE A 36 8.89 -11.52 -4.45
CA PHE A 36 9.84 -11.37 -3.36
C PHE A 36 11.10 -10.66 -3.83
N LEU A 37 11.38 -9.48 -3.27
CA LEU A 37 12.57 -8.68 -3.58
C LEU A 37 13.70 -9.04 -2.60
N LYS A 38 14.78 -9.63 -3.10
CA LYS A 38 15.98 -9.97 -2.33
C LYS A 38 17.16 -9.14 -2.79
N GLY A 39 18.01 -8.75 -1.86
CA GLY A 39 19.25 -8.02 -2.15
C GLY A 39 19.84 -7.40 -0.89
N PRO A 40 21.11 -6.94 -0.93
CA PRO A 40 21.80 -6.31 0.20
C PRO A 40 21.11 -5.00 0.62
N SER A 41 21.50 -4.47 1.77
CA SER A 41 21.10 -3.12 2.17
C SER A 41 21.59 -2.08 1.15
N GLY A 42 20.78 -1.08 0.84
CA GLY A 42 21.11 -0.06 -0.15
C GLY A 42 20.88 -0.44 -1.62
N SER A 43 20.46 -1.68 -1.95
CA SER A 43 20.23 -2.10 -3.35
C SER A 43 18.96 -1.54 -4.00
N GLY A 44 18.30 -0.56 -3.39
CA GLY A 44 17.13 0.10 -4.01
C GLY A 44 15.77 -0.59 -3.80
N LYS A 45 15.66 -1.66 -2.97
CA LYS A 45 14.39 -2.37 -2.74
C LYS A 45 13.24 -1.44 -2.27
N THR A 46 13.52 -0.61 -1.26
CA THR A 46 12.53 0.35 -0.75
C THR A 46 12.20 1.43 -1.79
N THR A 47 13.19 1.85 -2.58
CA THR A 47 12.99 2.79 -3.67
C THR A 47 12.10 2.19 -4.76
N LEU A 48 12.36 0.93 -5.15
CA LEU A 48 11.49 0.24 -6.11
C LEU A 48 10.06 0.12 -5.58
N LEU A 49 9.86 -0.28 -4.32
CA LEU A 49 8.52 -0.31 -3.71
C LEU A 49 7.86 1.08 -3.71
N GLY A 50 8.63 2.15 -3.50
CA GLY A 50 8.14 3.53 -3.59
C GLY A 50 7.70 3.91 -5.01
N LEU A 51 8.42 3.45 -6.04
CA LEU A 51 8.06 3.65 -7.44
C LEU A 51 6.80 2.86 -7.81
N LEU A 52 6.73 1.58 -7.43
CA LEU A 52 5.55 0.73 -7.65
C LEU A 52 4.31 1.24 -6.94
N GLY A 53 4.48 1.78 -5.73
CA GLY A 53 3.40 2.39 -4.96
C GLY A 53 3.06 3.82 -5.37
N GLY A 54 3.75 4.41 -6.36
CA GLY A 54 3.49 5.79 -6.82
C GLY A 54 3.91 6.88 -5.81
N VAL A 55 4.75 6.56 -4.83
CA VAL A 55 5.36 7.54 -3.90
C VAL A 55 6.49 8.28 -4.58
N GLN A 56 7.32 7.56 -5.34
CA GLN A 56 8.39 8.10 -6.16
C GLN A 56 7.99 8.11 -7.63
N GLN A 57 8.62 8.97 -8.43
CA GLN A 57 8.50 8.96 -9.88
C GLN A 57 9.79 8.44 -10.52
N PRO A 58 9.69 7.68 -11.63
CA PRO A 58 10.88 7.27 -12.37
C PRO A 58 11.61 8.48 -12.96
N GLY A 59 12.94 8.42 -13.01
CA GLY A 59 13.75 9.40 -13.74
C GLY A 59 13.68 9.21 -15.25
N ARG A 60 13.51 7.96 -15.70
CA ARG A 60 13.25 7.57 -17.08
C ARG A 60 12.39 6.31 -17.14
N GLY A 61 11.83 6.03 -18.31
CA GLY A 61 10.95 4.88 -18.53
C GLY A 61 9.57 5.06 -17.89
N SER A 62 8.87 3.96 -17.66
CA SER A 62 7.52 3.98 -17.12
C SER A 62 7.26 2.88 -16.10
N VAL A 63 6.36 3.18 -15.16
CA VAL A 63 5.79 2.21 -14.20
C VAL A 63 4.28 2.29 -14.33
N LYS A 64 3.68 1.21 -14.80
CA LYS A 64 2.22 1.10 -14.84
C LYS A 64 1.72 0.16 -13.75
N LEU A 65 0.66 0.57 -13.09
CA LEU A 65 -0.13 -0.23 -12.16
C LEU A 65 -1.57 -0.32 -12.69
N LEU A 66 -2.07 -1.53 -12.88
CA LEU A 66 -3.40 -1.77 -13.47
C LEU A 66 -3.57 -1.09 -14.84
N GLY A 67 -2.52 -1.08 -15.67
CA GLY A 67 -2.49 -0.41 -16.96
C GLY A 67 -2.36 1.12 -16.92
N THR A 68 -2.37 1.74 -15.74
CA THR A 68 -2.23 3.19 -15.58
C THR A 68 -0.77 3.57 -15.36
N ASP A 69 -0.21 4.41 -16.21
CA ASP A 69 1.15 4.93 -16.06
C ASP A 69 1.19 5.98 -14.93
N LEU A 70 1.85 5.62 -13.83
CA LEU A 70 1.95 6.47 -12.65
C LEU A 70 2.77 7.74 -12.90
N GLY A 71 3.71 7.70 -13.84
CA GLY A 71 4.52 8.85 -14.22
C GLY A 71 3.74 9.94 -14.94
N GLN A 72 2.65 9.58 -15.63
CA GLN A 72 1.80 10.53 -16.35
C GLN A 72 0.73 11.20 -15.47
N LEU A 73 0.56 10.73 -14.23
CA LEU A 73 -0.42 11.31 -13.32
C LEU A 73 0.13 12.57 -12.64
N SER A 74 -0.72 13.55 -12.45
CA SER A 74 -0.42 14.67 -11.55
C SER A 74 -0.21 14.14 -10.11
N SER A 75 0.45 14.91 -9.25
CA SER A 75 0.69 14.51 -7.85
C SER A 75 -0.60 14.11 -7.15
N SER A 76 -1.63 14.93 -7.24
CA SER A 76 -2.93 14.65 -6.61
C SER A 76 -3.65 13.44 -7.22
N ALA A 77 -3.55 13.22 -8.53
CA ALA A 77 -4.12 12.06 -9.19
C ALA A 77 -3.38 10.78 -8.78
N ARG A 78 -2.05 10.83 -8.66
CA ARG A 78 -1.22 9.71 -8.21
C ARG A 78 -1.49 9.37 -6.74
N ASP A 79 -1.65 10.37 -5.87
CA ASP A 79 -2.04 10.16 -4.48
C ASP A 79 -3.41 9.48 -4.36
N ARG A 80 -4.38 9.95 -5.15
CA ARG A 80 -5.71 9.33 -5.22
C ARG A 80 -5.62 7.89 -5.70
N PHE A 81 -4.87 7.64 -6.78
CA PHE A 81 -4.67 6.30 -7.33
C PHE A 81 -4.04 5.35 -6.30
N ARG A 82 -3.02 5.82 -5.57
CA ARG A 82 -2.38 5.05 -4.50
C ARG A 82 -3.37 4.69 -3.39
N VAL A 83 -4.14 5.66 -2.92
CA VAL A 83 -5.15 5.44 -1.88
C VAL A 83 -6.20 4.41 -2.31
N ASP A 84 -6.59 4.43 -3.58
CA ASP A 84 -7.62 3.53 -4.10
C ASP A 84 -7.13 2.09 -4.33
N HIS A 85 -5.85 1.91 -4.69
CA HIS A 85 -5.34 0.63 -5.22
C HIS A 85 -4.21 -0.01 -4.41
N THR A 86 -3.48 0.73 -3.57
CA THR A 86 -2.26 0.20 -2.90
C THR A 86 -2.44 0.06 -1.39
N GLY A 87 -2.11 -1.12 -0.84
CA GLY A 87 -1.95 -1.34 0.60
C GLY A 87 -0.46 -1.34 0.96
N TYR A 88 -0.06 -0.52 1.92
CA TYR A 88 1.34 -0.36 2.31
C TYR A 88 1.58 -0.80 3.75
N ILE A 89 2.53 -1.71 3.95
CA ILE A 89 3.02 -2.09 5.28
C ILE A 89 4.44 -1.53 5.40
N PHE A 90 4.61 -0.56 6.29
CA PHE A 90 5.92 0.03 6.57
C PHE A 90 6.70 -0.76 7.60
N GLN A 91 8.02 -0.68 7.56
CA GLN A 91 8.91 -1.36 8.52
C GLN A 91 8.62 -0.92 9.98
N GLN A 92 8.29 0.34 10.21
CA GLN A 92 7.91 0.90 11.52
C GLN A 92 6.39 1.01 11.71
N PHE A 93 5.61 0.24 10.93
CA PHE A 93 4.14 0.19 10.93
C PHE A 93 3.44 1.50 10.58
N ASN A 94 3.97 2.66 10.93
CA ASN A 94 3.41 4.01 10.68
C ASN A 94 1.93 4.12 11.08
N LEU A 95 1.54 3.51 12.19
CA LEU A 95 0.25 3.75 12.80
C LEU A 95 0.22 5.16 13.38
N LEU A 96 -0.92 5.82 13.31
CA LEU A 96 -1.12 7.09 13.99
C LEU A 96 -1.28 6.80 15.49
N PRO A 97 -0.29 7.15 16.32
CA PRO A 97 -0.21 6.66 17.71
C PRO A 97 -1.37 7.15 18.59
N PHE A 98 -1.87 8.34 18.28
CA PHE A 98 -2.96 8.99 19.03
C PHE A 98 -4.36 8.53 18.59
N LEU A 99 -4.50 7.81 17.47
CA LEU A 99 -5.77 7.28 17.01
C LEU A 99 -6.05 5.90 17.62
N PRO A 100 -7.33 5.58 17.86
CA PRO A 100 -7.76 4.23 18.17
C PRO A 100 -7.34 3.22 17.11
N VAL A 101 -7.23 1.95 17.50
CA VAL A 101 -6.93 0.84 16.61
C VAL A 101 -7.88 0.78 15.42
N LEU A 102 -9.18 0.84 15.70
CA LEU A 102 -10.21 0.81 14.66
C LEU A 102 -10.04 1.97 13.67
N GLU A 103 -9.82 3.18 14.17
CA GLU A 103 -9.64 4.37 13.35
C GLU A 103 -8.43 4.27 12.42
N ASN A 104 -7.30 3.71 12.89
CA ASN A 104 -6.14 3.44 12.05
C ASN A 104 -6.49 2.55 10.83
N VAL A 105 -7.33 1.53 11.02
CA VAL A 105 -7.74 0.61 9.95
C VAL A 105 -8.78 1.23 9.03
N LEU A 106 -9.59 2.16 9.52
CA LEU A 106 -10.58 2.88 8.72
C LEU A 106 -9.98 3.92 7.75
N LEU A 107 -8.76 4.41 8.01
CA LEU A 107 -8.15 5.48 7.22
C LEU A 107 -8.22 5.25 5.70
N PRO A 108 -7.84 4.09 5.14
CA PRO A 108 -7.92 3.88 3.69
C PRO A 108 -9.34 4.06 3.14
N CYS A 109 -10.37 3.65 3.90
CA CYS A 109 -11.75 3.79 3.47
C CYS A 109 -12.28 5.22 3.61
N ARG A 110 -11.76 6.00 4.56
CA ARG A 110 -12.12 7.41 4.70
C ARG A 110 -11.59 8.27 3.56
N PHE A 111 -10.43 7.90 3.02
CA PHE A 111 -9.80 8.62 1.91
C PHE A 111 -10.13 8.04 0.53
N SER A 112 -10.70 6.83 0.45
CA SER A 112 -11.03 6.14 -0.80
C SER A 112 -12.52 5.82 -0.91
N VAL A 113 -13.19 6.53 -1.82
CA VAL A 113 -14.60 6.24 -2.13
C VAL A 113 -14.80 4.82 -2.65
N PRO A 114 -13.96 4.29 -3.59
CA PRO A 114 -14.09 2.91 -4.05
C PRO A 114 -13.91 1.87 -2.95
N ARG A 115 -12.94 2.06 -2.04
CA ARG A 115 -12.74 1.12 -0.90
C ARG A 115 -13.92 1.15 0.06
N ALA A 116 -14.41 2.34 0.40
CA ALA A 116 -15.59 2.49 1.24
C ALA A 116 -16.83 1.85 0.62
N ALA A 117 -17.02 1.99 -0.69
CA ALA A 117 -18.13 1.35 -1.41
C ALA A 117 -18.03 -0.17 -1.37
N ARG A 118 -16.82 -0.74 -1.60
CA ARG A 118 -16.61 -2.20 -1.48
C ARG A 118 -16.91 -2.71 -0.07
N ALA A 119 -16.44 -1.98 0.96
CA ALA A 119 -16.71 -2.32 2.36
C ALA A 119 -18.21 -2.38 2.67
N ARG A 120 -18.93 -1.32 2.31
CA ARG A 120 -20.39 -1.25 2.52
C ARG A 120 -21.13 -2.37 1.79
N LYS A 121 -20.76 -2.63 0.53
CA LYS A 121 -21.38 -3.69 -0.27
C LYS A 121 -21.18 -5.09 0.33
N ARG A 122 -19.98 -5.38 0.87
CA ARG A 122 -19.63 -6.73 1.35
C ARG A 122 -19.95 -6.95 2.84
N HIS A 123 -19.90 -5.89 3.64
CA HIS A 123 -19.93 -6.00 5.10
C HIS A 123 -20.98 -5.11 5.78
N GLY A 124 -21.75 -4.33 5.02
CA GLY A 124 -22.75 -3.41 5.55
C GLY A 124 -22.20 -2.02 5.88
N SER A 125 -21.02 -1.93 6.54
CA SER A 125 -20.34 -0.66 6.81
C SER A 125 -18.81 -0.81 6.76
N ILE A 126 -18.10 0.32 6.77
CA ILE A 126 -16.62 0.33 6.82
C ILE A 126 -16.14 -0.13 8.20
N GLU A 127 -16.86 0.18 9.26
CA GLU A 127 -16.56 -0.22 10.64
C GLU A 127 -16.70 -1.74 10.81
N GLN A 128 -17.78 -2.32 10.29
CA GLN A 128 -17.99 -3.77 10.32
C GLN A 128 -16.91 -4.51 9.51
N ALA A 129 -16.52 -3.98 8.35
CA ALA A 129 -15.43 -4.54 7.54
C ALA A 129 -14.11 -4.53 8.32
N ALA A 130 -13.74 -3.39 8.91
CA ALA A 130 -12.52 -3.23 9.68
C ALA A 130 -12.49 -4.12 10.93
N THR A 131 -13.60 -4.18 11.68
CA THR A 131 -13.73 -5.03 12.87
C THR A 131 -13.56 -6.51 12.54
N ARG A 132 -14.18 -6.99 11.46
CA ARG A 132 -14.03 -8.37 11.00
C ARG A 132 -12.58 -8.69 10.62
N LEU A 133 -11.94 -7.79 9.88
CA LEU A 133 -10.55 -7.96 9.47
C LEU A 133 -9.59 -7.98 10.67
N LEU A 134 -9.80 -7.10 11.65
CA LEU A 134 -9.04 -7.08 12.90
C LEU A 134 -9.22 -8.38 13.69
N ALA A 135 -10.46 -8.88 13.79
CA ALA A 135 -10.74 -10.16 14.45
C ALA A 135 -10.05 -11.35 13.76
N GLN A 136 -10.06 -11.39 12.42
CA GLN A 136 -9.33 -12.42 11.64
C GLN A 136 -7.82 -12.40 11.90
N LEU A 137 -7.26 -11.23 12.18
CA LEU A 137 -5.84 -11.05 12.53
C LEU A 137 -5.57 -11.20 14.05
N GLY A 138 -6.56 -11.67 14.83
CA GLY A 138 -6.40 -11.95 16.26
C GLY A 138 -6.32 -10.69 17.12
N ILE A 139 -6.88 -9.56 16.68
CA ILE A 139 -7.08 -8.37 17.51
C ILE A 139 -8.46 -8.47 18.16
N ARG A 140 -8.49 -8.53 19.48
CA ARG A 140 -9.71 -8.68 20.27
C ARG A 140 -10.50 -7.37 20.31
N SER A 141 -11.83 -7.46 20.48
CA SER A 141 -12.75 -6.33 20.43
C SER A 141 -12.45 -5.25 21.47
N GLU A 142 -11.99 -5.63 22.67
CA GLU A 142 -11.63 -4.68 23.73
C GLU A 142 -10.40 -3.80 23.40
N LEU A 143 -9.67 -4.11 22.33
CA LEU A 143 -8.54 -3.32 21.87
C LEU A 143 -8.92 -2.27 20.82
N LEU A 144 -10.11 -2.34 20.24
CA LEU A 144 -10.51 -1.51 19.08
C LEU A 144 -10.48 -0.01 19.41
N GLU A 145 -10.90 0.34 20.62
CA GLU A 145 -10.94 1.73 21.11
C GLU A 145 -9.63 2.17 21.79
N ARG A 146 -8.68 1.27 21.94
CA ARG A 146 -7.38 1.63 22.50
C ARG A 146 -6.54 2.39 21.50
N ARG A 147 -5.72 3.31 21.97
CA ARG A 147 -4.72 4.02 21.18
C ARG A 147 -3.68 3.03 20.64
N ALA A 148 -3.23 3.27 19.41
CA ALA A 148 -2.28 2.39 18.75
C ALA A 148 -0.92 2.33 19.47
N ASP A 149 -0.49 3.39 20.15
CA ASP A 149 0.75 3.44 20.94
C ASP A 149 0.74 2.56 22.20
N SER A 150 -0.45 2.19 22.70
CA SER A 150 -0.60 1.32 23.87
C SER A 150 -0.52 -0.17 23.56
N LEU A 151 -0.41 -0.55 22.28
CA LEU A 151 -0.35 -1.93 21.82
C LEU A 151 1.06 -2.51 21.90
N SER A 152 1.16 -3.82 22.09
CA SER A 152 2.43 -4.54 21.88
C SER A 152 2.88 -4.46 20.41
N ILE A 153 4.17 -4.61 20.15
CA ILE A 153 4.75 -4.59 18.79
C ILE A 153 4.02 -5.56 17.85
N GLY A 154 3.75 -6.80 18.30
CA GLY A 154 3.02 -7.78 17.50
C GLY A 154 1.56 -7.39 17.23
N GLN A 155 0.91 -6.68 18.15
CA GLN A 155 -0.43 -6.12 17.92
C GLN A 155 -0.38 -4.96 16.93
N GLN A 156 0.57 -4.04 17.06
CA GLN A 156 0.78 -2.95 16.11
C GLN A 156 1.03 -3.47 14.70
N GLN A 157 1.85 -4.51 14.56
CA GLN A 157 2.10 -5.16 13.27
C GLN A 157 0.80 -5.68 12.65
N ARG A 158 -0.02 -6.39 13.41
CA ARG A 158 -1.31 -6.93 12.93
C ARG A 158 -2.30 -5.82 12.54
N VAL A 159 -2.33 -4.73 13.29
CA VAL A 159 -3.14 -3.54 12.94
C VAL A 159 -2.64 -2.89 11.65
N ALA A 160 -1.32 -2.80 11.43
CA ALA A 160 -0.75 -2.28 10.20
C ALA A 160 -1.08 -3.17 8.98
N VAL A 161 -1.06 -4.50 9.16
CA VAL A 161 -1.52 -5.45 8.14
C VAL A 161 -3.00 -5.25 7.85
N ALA A 162 -3.85 -5.14 8.89
CA ALA A 162 -5.28 -4.85 8.72
C ALA A 162 -5.50 -3.57 7.91
N ARG A 163 -4.80 -2.48 8.26
CA ARG A 163 -4.89 -1.22 7.53
C ARG A 163 -4.49 -1.36 6.06
N ALA A 164 -3.40 -2.06 5.78
CA ALA A 164 -2.95 -2.27 4.40
C ALA A 164 -3.96 -3.07 3.58
N LEU A 165 -4.52 -4.14 4.16
CA LEU A 165 -5.49 -5.02 3.51
C LEU A 165 -6.92 -4.44 3.47
N ALA A 166 -7.18 -3.33 4.16
CA ALA A 166 -8.53 -2.79 4.30
C ALA A 166 -9.21 -2.59 2.95
N ASN A 167 -10.26 -3.42 2.73
CA ASN A 167 -11.15 -3.42 1.55
C ASN A 167 -10.45 -3.61 0.20
N ASP A 168 -9.62 -4.65 0.15
CA ASP A 168 -9.02 -5.24 -1.06
C ASP A 168 -8.27 -4.21 -1.93
N PRO A 169 -7.08 -3.78 -1.55
CA PRO A 169 -6.18 -3.11 -2.48
C PRO A 169 -5.77 -4.07 -3.61
N ALA A 170 -5.41 -3.50 -4.76
CA ALA A 170 -4.93 -4.30 -5.88
C ALA A 170 -3.46 -4.74 -5.69
N LEU A 171 -2.67 -3.94 -4.95
CA LEU A 171 -1.26 -4.13 -4.65
C LEU A 171 -1.02 -3.94 -3.15
#